data_2ad0378a7fa7aee8ad43b9634c0123ed
#
_entry.id   2ad0378a7fa7aee8ad43b9634c0123ed
#
_cell.length_a   1.000
_cell.length_b   1.000
_cell.length_c   1.000
_cell.angle_alpha   90.00
_cell.angle_beta   90.00
_cell.angle_gamma   90.00
#
_symmetry.space_group_name_H-M   'P 1'
#
loop_
_entity.id
_entity.type
_entity.pdbx_description
1 polymer ?
#
loop_
_entity_poly.entity_id
_entity_poly.type
_entity_poly.pdbx_seq_one_letter_code
_entity_poly.pdbx_strand_id
1 'polypeptide(L)'
;MKIKKFEFNMFPVNCYVLSDDSGEAVVIDAGCFYPEEKQMLKEYLSDNNLTLKHVLCTHLHLDHVFGNPFLFQEYGLRPEGGQQDEFWLDQASAMACSFGFLYEEKQPALGRYLCEGDTITFGDT
;
A
#
# COMPACT_ATOMS: atom_id res chain seq x y z
N MET A 1 5.73 8.56 17.52
CA MET A 1 5.45 7.86 16.24
C MET A 1 6.71 7.86 15.38
N LYS A 2 6.98 6.72 14.74
CA LYS A 2 8.13 6.55 13.86
C LYS A 2 7.65 6.52 12.40
N ILE A 3 8.37 7.22 11.51
CA ILE A 3 8.03 7.29 10.10
C ILE A 3 9.21 6.77 9.28
N LYS A 4 8.97 5.76 8.45
CA LYS A 4 9.94 5.23 7.50
C LYS A 4 9.45 5.51 6.08
N LYS A 5 10.30 6.10 5.25
CA LYS A 5 9.98 6.36 3.84
C LYS A 5 10.76 5.42 2.93
N PHE A 6 10.07 4.85 1.95
CA PHE A 6 10.66 4.11 0.83
C PHE A 6 10.31 4.82 -0.48
N GLU A 7 11.17 4.67 -1.48
CA GLU A 7 10.84 5.03 -2.85
C GLU A 7 10.76 3.75 -3.66
N PHE A 8 9.61 3.48 -4.25
CA PHE A 8 9.35 2.24 -4.97
C PHE A 8 8.93 2.50 -6.41
N ASN A 9 9.18 1.50 -7.25
CA ASN A 9 8.86 1.38 -8.67
C ASN A 9 9.54 2.43 -9.56
N MET A 10 9.25 2.36 -10.87
CA MET A 10 9.88 3.19 -11.89
C MET A 10 9.37 4.64 -11.90
N PHE A 11 8.28 4.92 -11.20
CA PHE A 11 7.70 6.28 -11.09
C PHE A 11 8.17 7.02 -9.85
N PRO A 12 9.19 6.63 -9.19
CA PRO A 12 9.61 6.63 -7.79
C PRO A 12 8.56 7.22 -6.82
N VAL A 13 7.59 6.37 -6.49
CA VAL A 13 6.51 6.74 -5.56
C VAL A 13 7.00 6.60 -4.12
N ASN A 14 6.69 7.59 -3.30
CA ASN A 14 6.98 7.54 -1.87
C ASN A 14 5.97 6.63 -1.16
N CYS A 15 6.50 5.62 -0.45
CA CYS A 15 5.72 4.74 0.40
C CYS A 15 6.13 5.00 1.85
N TYR A 16 5.16 5.21 2.73
CA TYR A 16 5.43 5.50 4.13
C TYR A 16 4.94 4.38 5.02
N VAL A 17 5.76 4.03 6.02
CA VAL A 17 5.35 3.13 7.10
C VAL A 17 5.35 3.94 8.39
N LEU A 18 4.18 4.07 9.02
CA LEU A 18 4.03 4.75 10.30
C LEU A 18 3.85 3.69 11.39
N SER A 19 4.58 3.83 12.49
CA SER A 19 4.48 2.90 13.61
C SER A 19 4.60 3.64 14.94
N ASP A 20 4.16 3.00 16.01
CA ASP A 20 4.31 3.52 17.36
C ASP A 20 4.93 2.46 18.27
N ASP A 21 5.08 2.79 19.56
CA ASP A 21 5.74 1.92 20.54
C ASP A 21 4.98 0.63 20.83
N SER A 22 3.70 0.54 20.42
CA SER A 22 2.91 -0.69 20.56
C SER A 22 3.36 -1.80 19.61
N GLY A 23 4.11 -1.44 18.55
CA GLY A 23 4.47 -2.37 17.50
C GLY A 23 3.42 -2.48 16.40
N GLU A 24 2.36 -1.67 16.43
CA GLU A 24 1.38 -1.60 15.35
C GLU A 24 1.80 -0.57 14.32
N ALA A 25 1.50 -0.86 13.05
CA ALA A 25 1.94 -0.02 11.94
C ALA A 25 0.89 0.09 10.85
N VAL A 26 1.01 1.15 10.05
CA VAL A 26 0.22 1.33 8.82
C VAL A 26 1.16 1.64 7.67
N VAL A 27 0.78 1.21 6.47
CA VAL A 27 1.49 1.50 5.22
C VAL A 27 0.65 2.45 4.39
N ILE A 28 1.27 3.47 3.83
CA ILE A 28 0.63 4.45 2.95
C ILE A 28 1.26 4.36 1.57
N ASP A 29 0.45 4.12 0.55
CA ASP A 29 0.85 4.03 -0.86
C ASP A 29 1.91 2.97 -1.12
N ALA A 30 1.53 1.70 -0.98
CA ALA A 30 2.41 0.55 -1.18
C ALA A 30 2.69 0.34 -2.67
N GLY A 31 3.58 1.16 -3.22
CA GLY A 31 3.95 1.12 -4.63
C GLY A 31 5.04 0.10 -4.98
N CYS A 32 5.33 -0.87 -4.10
CA CYS A 32 6.36 -1.88 -4.34
C CYS A 32 5.98 -2.78 -5.52
N PHE A 33 6.71 -2.64 -6.61
CA PHE A 33 6.48 -3.36 -7.86
C PHE A 33 7.45 -4.53 -8.04
N TYR A 34 8.74 -4.27 -7.86
CA TYR A 34 9.78 -5.27 -8.05
C TYR A 34 9.85 -6.23 -6.86
N PRO A 35 10.22 -7.51 -7.08
CA PRO A 35 10.35 -8.47 -5.97
C PRO A 35 11.26 -7.97 -4.85
N GLU A 36 12.35 -7.28 -5.18
CA GLU A 36 13.29 -6.72 -4.21
C GLU A 36 12.61 -5.67 -3.32
N GLU A 37 11.71 -4.88 -3.90
CA GLU A 37 10.98 -3.84 -3.17
C GLU A 37 9.99 -4.46 -2.19
N LYS A 38 9.27 -5.49 -2.63
CA LYS A 38 8.36 -6.25 -1.75
C LYS A 38 9.11 -6.86 -0.58
N GLN A 39 10.28 -7.42 -0.85
CA GLN A 39 11.13 -8.01 0.16
C GLN A 39 11.64 -6.97 1.15
N MET A 40 12.05 -5.79 0.68
CA MET A 40 12.48 -4.68 1.53
C MET A 40 11.40 -4.28 2.53
N LEU A 41 10.16 -4.14 2.07
CA LEU A 41 9.04 -3.78 2.93
C LEU A 41 8.78 -4.87 3.97
N LYS A 42 8.74 -6.12 3.53
CA LYS A 42 8.51 -7.27 4.40
C LYS A 42 9.60 -7.39 5.48
N GLU A 43 10.86 -7.23 5.11
CA GLU A 43 11.99 -7.29 6.04
C GLU A 43 11.94 -6.14 7.04
N TYR A 44 11.60 -4.94 6.60
CA TYR A 44 11.48 -3.80 7.52
C TYR A 44 10.44 -4.08 8.60
N LEU A 45 9.27 -4.58 8.21
CA LEU A 45 8.21 -4.90 9.16
C LEU A 45 8.65 -6.01 10.14
N SER A 46 9.29 -7.04 9.62
CA SER A 46 9.77 -8.17 10.43
C SER A 46 10.90 -7.76 11.38
N ASP A 47 11.90 -7.05 10.87
CA ASP A 47 13.10 -6.68 11.65
C ASP A 47 12.76 -5.70 12.78
N ASN A 48 11.70 -4.93 12.63
CA ASN A 48 11.27 -3.98 13.65
C ASN A 48 10.10 -4.52 14.49
N ASN A 49 9.74 -5.80 14.32
CA ASN A 49 8.65 -6.47 15.04
C ASN A 49 7.34 -5.72 14.92
N LEU A 50 7.02 -5.25 13.72
CA LEU A 50 5.82 -4.49 13.45
C LEU A 50 4.68 -5.39 12.97
N THR A 51 3.47 -5.14 13.49
CA THR A 51 2.24 -5.77 13.03
C THR A 51 1.49 -4.77 12.17
N LEU A 52 1.33 -5.08 10.88
CA LEU A 52 0.62 -4.20 9.96
C LEU A 52 -0.88 -4.25 10.22
N LYS A 53 -1.51 -3.10 10.41
CA LYS A 53 -2.94 -2.99 10.72
C LYS A 53 -3.76 -2.38 9.61
N HIS A 54 -3.19 -1.45 8.84
CA HIS A 54 -3.90 -0.78 7.77
C HIS A 54 -3.00 -0.60 6.55
N VAL A 55 -3.60 -0.69 5.37
CA VAL A 55 -2.98 -0.32 4.10
C VAL A 55 -3.78 0.85 3.55
N LEU A 56 -3.18 2.03 3.54
CA LEU A 56 -3.87 3.26 3.17
C LEU A 56 -3.37 3.74 1.81
N CYS A 57 -4.28 4.29 1.02
CA CYS A 57 -3.97 4.82 -0.31
C CYS A 57 -4.39 6.28 -0.41
N THR A 58 -3.45 7.17 -0.74
CA THR A 58 -3.77 8.56 -1.05
C THR A 58 -4.43 8.66 -2.42
N HIS A 59 -3.98 7.80 -3.35
CA HIS A 59 -4.51 7.67 -4.71
C HIS A 59 -4.62 6.19 -5.06
N LEU A 60 -5.51 5.86 -5.98
CA LEU A 60 -5.65 4.48 -6.48
C LEU A 60 -5.11 4.32 -7.90
N HIS A 61 -4.26 5.26 -8.35
CA HIS A 61 -3.50 5.10 -9.58
C HIS A 61 -2.50 3.95 -9.45
N LEU A 62 -2.17 3.34 -10.58
CA LEU A 62 -1.37 2.11 -10.62
C LEU A 62 -0.08 2.16 -9.80
N ASP A 63 0.68 3.24 -9.93
CA ASP A 63 1.98 3.39 -9.26
C ASP A 63 1.88 3.45 -7.74
N HIS A 64 0.73 3.81 -7.20
CA HIS A 64 0.48 3.85 -5.75
C HIS A 64 -0.06 2.53 -5.19
N VAL A 65 -0.48 1.60 -6.06
CA VAL A 65 -1.16 0.37 -5.63
C VAL A 65 -0.48 -0.92 -6.08
N PHE A 66 0.68 -0.84 -6.71
CA PHE A 66 1.40 -2.02 -7.22
C PHE A 66 1.57 -3.13 -6.19
N GLY A 67 1.81 -2.77 -4.94
CA GLY A 67 2.08 -3.74 -3.88
C GLY A 67 0.85 -4.21 -3.11
N ASN A 68 -0.34 -3.69 -3.41
CA ASN A 68 -1.54 -4.07 -2.67
C ASN A 68 -1.88 -5.56 -2.78
N PRO A 69 -1.77 -6.23 -3.95
CA PRO A 69 -1.98 -7.67 -4.00
C PRO A 69 -1.03 -8.45 -3.10
N PHE A 70 0.24 -8.04 -3.05
CA PHE A 70 1.25 -8.64 -2.17
C PHE A 70 0.85 -8.49 -0.70
N LEU A 71 0.44 -7.29 -0.29
CA LEU A 71 0.04 -7.02 1.10
C LEU A 71 -1.23 -7.79 1.48
N PHE A 72 -2.16 -7.91 0.56
CA PHE A 72 -3.37 -8.70 0.78
C PHE A 72 -3.02 -10.17 0.98
N GLN A 73 -2.14 -10.71 0.14
CA GLN A 73 -1.73 -12.10 0.20
C GLN A 73 -0.93 -12.42 1.47
N GLU A 74 0.02 -11.54 1.85
CA GLU A 74 0.91 -11.75 2.98
C GLU A 74 0.26 -11.44 4.33
N TYR A 75 -0.55 -10.40 4.40
CA TYR A 75 -1.06 -9.87 5.68
C TYR A 75 -2.58 -9.94 5.79
N GLY A 76 -3.27 -10.32 4.74
CA GLY A 76 -4.73 -10.43 4.75
C GLY A 76 -5.46 -9.10 4.81
N LEU A 77 -4.79 -7.99 4.49
CA LEU A 77 -5.35 -6.65 4.60
C LEU A 77 -5.76 -6.11 3.23
N ARG A 78 -6.98 -5.61 3.15
CA ARG A 78 -7.46 -4.89 1.97
C ARG A 78 -7.09 -3.41 2.08
N PRO A 79 -6.77 -2.75 0.95
CA PRO A 79 -6.45 -1.33 0.98
C PRO A 79 -7.67 -0.48 1.36
N GLU A 80 -7.41 0.68 1.96
CA GLU A 80 -8.42 1.67 2.31
C GLU A 80 -8.14 2.94 1.51
N GLY A 81 -9.16 3.47 0.85
CA GLY A 81 -9.00 4.64 -0.01
C GLY A 81 -10.32 5.29 -0.40
N GLY A 82 -10.26 6.30 -1.25
CA GLY A 82 -11.42 7.06 -1.70
C GLY A 82 -12.28 6.29 -2.68
N GLN A 83 -13.59 6.29 -2.48
CA GLN A 83 -14.54 5.60 -3.35
C GLN A 83 -14.49 6.14 -4.78
N GLN A 84 -14.26 7.44 -4.95
CA GLN A 84 -14.22 8.07 -6.27
C GLN A 84 -13.14 7.48 -7.18
N ASP A 85 -12.06 6.95 -6.59
CA ASP A 85 -10.93 6.42 -7.34
C ASP A 85 -11.00 4.90 -7.52
N GLU A 86 -11.99 4.23 -6.94
CA GLU A 86 -12.07 2.76 -6.91
C GLU A 86 -12.05 2.14 -8.31
N PHE A 87 -12.60 2.81 -9.31
CA PHE A 87 -12.63 2.29 -10.68
C PHE A 87 -11.24 2.06 -11.27
N TRP A 88 -10.21 2.76 -10.77
CA TRP A 88 -8.83 2.58 -11.25
C TRP A 88 -8.28 1.20 -10.93
N LEU A 89 -8.80 0.53 -9.91
CA LEU A 89 -8.33 -0.80 -9.53
C LEU A 89 -8.58 -1.83 -10.63
N ASP A 90 -9.69 -1.72 -11.34
CA ASP A 90 -10.01 -2.61 -12.45
C ASP A 90 -9.26 -2.24 -13.73
N GLN A 91 -8.63 -1.06 -13.76
CA GLN A 91 -7.88 -0.56 -14.90
C GLN A 91 -6.37 -0.82 -14.78
N ALA A 92 -5.90 -1.46 -13.72
CA ALA A 92 -4.47 -1.59 -13.44
C ALA A 92 -3.70 -2.24 -14.60
N SER A 93 -4.19 -3.36 -15.14
CA SER A 93 -3.57 -4.06 -16.26
C SER A 93 -3.52 -3.20 -17.51
N ALA A 94 -4.61 -2.51 -17.82
CA ALA A 94 -4.71 -1.64 -18.99
C ALA A 94 -3.78 -0.43 -18.86
N MET A 95 -3.69 0.16 -17.68
CA MET A 95 -2.77 1.26 -17.40
C MET A 95 -1.32 0.85 -17.58
N ALA A 96 -0.94 -0.34 -17.06
CA ALA A 96 0.41 -0.87 -17.24
C ALA A 96 0.76 -1.04 -18.71
N CYS A 97 -0.15 -1.60 -19.48
CA CYS A 97 0.01 -1.77 -20.92
C CYS A 97 0.19 -0.42 -21.63
N SER A 98 -0.56 0.58 -21.22
CA SER A 98 -0.46 1.95 -21.74
C SER A 98 0.92 2.57 -21.49
N PHE A 99 1.57 2.22 -20.37
CA PHE A 99 2.92 2.67 -20.03
C PHE A 99 4.01 1.74 -20.58
N GLY A 100 3.66 0.69 -21.33
CA GLY A 100 4.61 -0.18 -21.99
C GLY A 100 5.16 -1.32 -21.15
N PHE A 101 4.50 -1.72 -20.07
CA PHE A 101 4.93 -2.87 -19.26
C PHE A 101 3.75 -3.76 -18.90
N LEU A 102 4.07 -4.97 -18.40
CA LEU A 102 3.08 -5.98 -18.05
C LEU A 102 2.84 -5.98 -16.54
N TYR A 103 1.56 -5.92 -16.15
CA TYR A 103 1.15 -6.08 -14.76
C TYR A 103 -0.12 -6.94 -14.74
N GLU A 104 0.02 -8.19 -14.28
CA GLU A 104 -1.03 -9.19 -14.33
C GLU A 104 -1.72 -9.45 -12.99
N GLU A 105 -1.21 -8.89 -11.90
CA GLU A 105 -1.79 -9.11 -10.58
C GLU A 105 -3.13 -8.39 -10.46
N LYS A 106 -4.12 -9.11 -9.94
CA LYS A 106 -5.44 -8.54 -9.69
C LYS A 106 -5.43 -7.72 -8.41
N GLN A 107 -5.91 -6.48 -8.48
CA GLN A 107 -6.02 -5.62 -7.31
C GLN A 107 -7.12 -6.13 -6.37
N PRO A 108 -6.87 -6.24 -5.05
CA PRO A 108 -7.92 -6.52 -4.09
C PRO A 108 -8.90 -5.36 -4.02
N ALA A 109 -10.17 -5.65 -3.76
CA ALA A 109 -11.17 -4.60 -3.56
C ALA A 109 -10.85 -3.79 -2.30
N LEU A 110 -11.32 -2.54 -2.25
CA LEU A 110 -11.17 -1.71 -1.05
C LEU A 110 -11.90 -2.34 0.12
N GLY A 111 -11.26 -2.37 1.27
CA GLY A 111 -11.85 -2.87 2.52
C GLY A 111 -12.64 -1.77 3.23
N ARG A 112 -12.30 -0.52 3.00
CA ARG A 112 -12.95 0.63 3.61
C ARG A 112 -12.82 1.84 2.70
N TYR A 113 -13.90 2.62 2.59
CA TYR A 113 -13.87 3.92 1.92
C TYR A 113 -13.46 5.00 2.92
N LEU A 114 -12.50 5.83 2.52
CA LEU A 114 -12.04 6.95 3.34
C LEU A 114 -12.66 8.25 2.83
N CYS A 115 -13.12 9.07 3.77
CA CYS A 115 -13.72 10.38 3.49
C CYS A 115 -12.93 11.45 4.23
N GLU A 116 -13.08 12.70 3.79
CA GLU A 116 -12.49 13.84 4.49
C GLU A 116 -12.98 13.85 5.95
N GLY A 117 -12.04 14.05 6.87
CA GLY A 117 -12.34 14.07 8.31
C GLY A 117 -12.25 12.72 8.99
N ASP A 118 -12.08 11.63 8.23
CA ASP A 118 -11.87 10.31 8.82
C ASP A 118 -10.54 10.23 9.57
N THR A 119 -10.53 9.46 10.65
CA THR A 119 -9.29 9.17 11.40
C THR A 119 -8.97 7.69 11.34
N ILE A 120 -7.68 7.38 11.29
CA ILE A 120 -7.17 6.01 11.35
C ILE A 120 -6.38 5.87 12.64
N THR A 121 -6.71 4.86 13.42
CA THR A 121 -6.00 4.58 14.68
C THR A 121 -5.25 3.27 14.58
N PHE A 122 -4.07 3.22 15.21
CA PHE A 122 -3.28 2.01 15.34
C PHE A 122 -2.46 2.11 16.62
N GLY A 123 -2.38 1.01 17.36
CA GLY A 123 -1.73 1.03 18.67
C GLY A 123 -2.33 2.11 19.56
N ASP A 124 -1.46 2.99 20.07
CA ASP A 124 -1.85 4.11 20.94
C ASP A 124 -1.96 5.44 20.18
N THR A 125 -1.89 5.40 18.84
CA THR A 125 -1.85 6.60 18.01
C THR A 125 -3.17 6.91 17.34
#